data_de28f9ac0300359957e3b7fb9d3367b9
#
_entry.id   de28f9ac0300359957e3b7fb9d3367b9
#
_cell.length_a   1.000
_cell.length_b   1.000
_cell.length_c   1.000
_cell.angle_alpha   90.00
_cell.angle_beta   90.00
_cell.angle_gamma   90.00
#
_symmetry.space_group_name_H-M   'P 1'
#
loop_
_entity.id
_entity.type
_entity.pdbx_description
1 polymer ?
#
loop_
_entity_poly.entity_id
_entity_poly.type
_entity_poly.pdbx_seq_one_letter_code
_entity_poly.pdbx_strand_id
1 'polypeptide(L)'
;MIFNLTNEFEREKFKNLCNDFYKQNAIVELTKKSPVRTMKQNSYLHLILRFFASEYGITTEEAKIDFFKREVNRPLFERTKVNKFGKEIKILRSNSELNTCELTTAIDRFRNWSSAYAEIYLPDPSDIEYRIHMEQVIDKNKMFI
;
A
#
# COMPACT_ATOMS: atom_id res chain seq x y z
N MET A 1 -8.77 11.47 -7.09
CA MET A 1 -7.62 12.32 -7.45
C MET A 1 -7.20 13.14 -6.22
N ILE A 2 -5.93 13.11 -5.88
CA ILE A 2 -5.39 13.77 -4.69
C ILE A 2 -4.39 14.83 -5.12
N PHE A 3 -4.53 16.06 -4.59
CA PHE A 3 -3.60 17.15 -4.86
C PHE A 3 -2.91 17.57 -3.57
N ASN A 4 -1.60 17.70 -3.63
CA ASN A 4 -0.80 18.27 -2.54
C ASN A 4 -0.59 19.76 -2.81
N LEU A 5 -1.34 20.60 -2.11
CA LEU A 5 -1.35 22.03 -2.35
C LEU A 5 -0.13 22.77 -1.79
N THR A 6 0.83 22.07 -1.19
CA THR A 6 2.14 22.64 -0.87
C THR A 6 3.05 22.73 -2.09
N ASN A 7 2.74 21.97 -3.14
CA ASN A 7 3.45 21.98 -4.40
C ASN A 7 2.77 22.95 -5.38
N GLU A 8 3.50 23.94 -5.86
CA GLU A 8 2.94 24.99 -6.75
C GLU A 8 2.37 24.43 -8.04
N PHE A 9 3.01 23.44 -8.62
CA PHE A 9 2.55 22.79 -9.84
C PHE A 9 1.19 22.09 -9.63
N GLU A 10 1.05 21.36 -8.50
CA GLU A 10 -0.22 20.72 -8.16
C GLU A 10 -1.30 21.72 -7.80
N ARG A 11 -0.93 22.85 -7.17
CA ARG A 11 -1.86 23.95 -6.90
C ARG A 11 -2.47 24.50 -8.18
N GLU A 12 -1.66 24.73 -9.19
CA GLU A 12 -2.14 25.23 -10.49
C GLU A 12 -3.04 24.21 -11.17
N LYS A 13 -2.67 22.94 -11.16
CA LYS A 13 -3.53 21.88 -11.69
C LYS A 13 -4.88 21.82 -10.98
N PHE A 14 -4.87 21.88 -9.67
CA PHE A 14 -6.08 21.88 -8.85
C PHE A 14 -6.99 23.07 -9.18
N LYS A 15 -6.41 24.27 -9.26
CA LYS A 15 -7.12 25.49 -9.61
C LYS A 15 -7.76 25.38 -11.00
N ASN A 16 -7.03 24.91 -11.99
CA ASN A 16 -7.54 24.75 -13.34
C ASN A 16 -8.67 23.74 -13.39
N LEU A 17 -8.55 22.62 -12.69
CA LEU A 17 -9.59 21.60 -12.62
C LEU A 17 -10.86 22.16 -11.95
N CYS A 18 -10.72 22.91 -10.87
CA CYS A 18 -11.84 23.58 -10.20
C CYS A 18 -12.55 24.56 -11.14
N ASN A 19 -11.80 25.33 -11.91
CA ASN A 19 -12.35 26.26 -12.88
C ASN A 19 -13.13 25.55 -14.00
N ASP A 20 -12.60 24.43 -14.48
CA ASP A 20 -13.26 23.61 -15.50
C ASP A 20 -14.58 23.04 -14.99
N PHE A 21 -14.60 22.49 -13.78
CA PHE A 21 -15.82 21.98 -13.15
C PHE A 21 -16.83 23.10 -12.88
N TYR A 22 -16.35 24.27 -12.49
CA TYR A 22 -17.20 25.44 -12.30
C TYR A 22 -17.91 25.84 -13.59
N LYS A 23 -17.18 25.89 -14.71
CA LYS A 23 -17.73 26.21 -16.02
C LYS A 23 -18.73 25.16 -16.52
N GLN A 24 -18.54 23.91 -16.18
CA GLN A 24 -19.41 22.80 -16.57
C GLN A 24 -20.64 22.64 -15.67
N ASN A 25 -20.77 23.45 -14.61
CA ASN A 25 -21.81 23.28 -13.58
C ASN A 25 -21.82 21.87 -13.00
N ALA A 26 -20.62 21.27 -12.85
CA ALA A 26 -20.45 19.90 -12.37
C ALA A 26 -20.78 19.76 -10.89
N ILE A 27 -21.30 18.59 -10.51
CA ILE A 27 -21.43 18.22 -9.09
C ILE A 27 -20.11 17.62 -8.65
N VAL A 28 -19.49 18.23 -7.64
CA VAL A 28 -18.17 17.80 -7.15
C VAL A 28 -18.21 17.56 -5.66
N GLU A 29 -17.34 16.64 -5.21
CA GLU A 29 -17.08 16.40 -3.80
C GLU A 29 -15.64 16.83 -3.50
N LEU A 30 -15.47 17.63 -2.46
CA LEU A 30 -14.16 18.13 -2.04
C LEU A 30 -13.92 17.77 -0.59
N THR A 31 -12.86 17.01 -0.33
CA THR A 31 -12.48 16.61 1.02
C THR A 31 -11.05 17.03 1.33
N LYS A 32 -10.84 17.43 2.58
CA LYS A 32 -9.49 17.73 3.07
C LYS A 32 -8.89 16.47 3.67
N LYS A 33 -7.75 16.02 3.14
CA LYS A 33 -6.97 14.95 3.76
C LYS A 33 -6.15 15.50 4.90
N SER A 34 -6.36 14.98 6.10
CA SER A 34 -5.54 15.33 7.26
C SER A 34 -4.49 14.24 7.45
N PRO A 35 -3.19 14.57 7.33
CA PRO A 35 -2.14 13.60 7.61
C PRO A 35 -2.13 13.25 9.10
N VAL A 36 -2.29 11.97 9.41
CA VAL A 36 -2.20 11.45 10.77
C VAL A 36 -0.74 11.10 11.04
N ARG A 37 -0.17 11.59 12.16
CA ARG A 37 1.24 11.35 12.50
C ARG A 37 1.55 9.88 12.74
N THR A 38 0.62 9.17 13.34
CA THR A 38 0.75 7.74 13.59
C THR A 38 -0.30 6.98 12.79
N MET A 39 0.10 5.81 12.31
CA MET A 39 -0.75 4.95 11.51
C MET A 39 -0.77 3.57 12.14
N LYS A 40 -1.93 2.94 12.25
CA LYS A 40 -2.04 1.56 12.73
C LYS A 40 -1.22 0.65 11.82
N GLN A 41 -0.53 -0.32 12.42
CA GLN A 41 0.36 -1.24 11.71
C GLN A 41 -0.30 -1.92 10.52
N ASN A 42 -1.52 -2.39 10.66
CA ASN A 42 -2.25 -3.03 9.58
C ASN A 42 -2.59 -2.07 8.43
N SER A 43 -2.98 -0.84 8.77
CA SER A 43 -3.24 0.20 7.75
C SER A 43 -1.98 0.59 7.00
N TYR A 44 -0.86 0.68 7.70
CA TYR A 44 0.43 0.93 7.10
C TYR A 44 0.85 -0.20 6.15
N LEU A 45 0.65 -1.45 6.56
CA LEU A 45 0.92 -2.60 5.69
C LEU A 45 0.10 -2.55 4.41
N HIS A 46 -1.19 -2.26 4.51
CA HIS A 46 -2.04 -2.09 3.31
C HIS A 46 -1.55 -0.99 2.40
N LEU A 47 -1.12 0.13 2.96
CA LEU A 47 -0.60 1.26 2.19
C LEU A 47 0.65 0.87 1.40
N ILE A 48 1.64 0.25 2.06
CA ILE A 48 2.88 -0.13 1.38
C ILE A 48 2.67 -1.26 0.35
N LEU A 49 1.74 -2.18 0.59
CA LEU A 49 1.41 -3.22 -0.38
C LEU A 49 0.75 -2.63 -1.63
N ARG A 50 -0.16 -1.69 -1.46
CA ARG A 50 -0.80 -1.01 -2.59
C ARG A 50 0.19 -0.16 -3.38
N PHE A 51 1.06 0.55 -2.70
CA PHE A 51 2.11 1.34 -3.35
C PHE A 51 3.09 0.43 -4.10
N PHE A 52 3.56 -0.65 -3.46
CA PHE A 52 4.41 -1.63 -4.12
C PHE A 52 3.75 -2.21 -5.37
N ALA A 53 2.49 -2.60 -5.27
CA ALA A 53 1.73 -3.12 -6.41
C ALA A 53 1.66 -2.11 -7.55
N SER A 54 1.40 -0.85 -7.23
CA SER A 54 1.36 0.24 -8.20
C SER A 54 2.69 0.44 -8.92
N GLU A 55 3.80 0.45 -8.19
CA GLU A 55 5.13 0.66 -8.76
C GLU A 55 5.65 -0.57 -9.51
N TYR A 56 5.34 -1.76 -9.02
CA TYR A 56 5.77 -3.02 -9.65
C TYR A 56 4.92 -3.40 -10.86
N GLY A 57 3.68 -2.91 -10.94
CA GLY A 57 2.76 -3.20 -12.04
C GLY A 57 1.96 -4.49 -11.85
N ILE A 58 1.59 -4.81 -10.63
CA ILE A 58 0.79 -5.99 -10.26
C ILE A 58 -0.41 -5.57 -9.40
N THR A 59 -1.28 -6.53 -9.10
CA THR A 59 -2.41 -6.29 -8.19
C THR A 59 -1.93 -6.28 -6.73
N THR A 60 -2.72 -5.64 -5.86
CA THR A 60 -2.45 -5.63 -4.42
C THR A 60 -2.45 -7.05 -3.83
N GLU A 61 -3.36 -7.90 -4.31
CA GLU A 61 -3.44 -9.28 -3.86
C GLU A 61 -2.18 -10.08 -4.25
N GLU A 62 -1.67 -9.90 -5.45
CA GLU A 62 -0.41 -10.51 -5.90
C GLU A 62 0.76 -10.02 -5.04
N ALA A 63 0.83 -8.71 -4.76
CA ALA A 63 1.86 -8.17 -3.89
C ALA A 63 1.82 -8.79 -2.50
N LYS A 64 0.64 -8.95 -1.95
CA LYS A 64 0.43 -9.55 -0.62
C LYS A 64 0.79 -11.03 -0.57
N ILE A 65 0.31 -11.82 -1.52
CA ILE A 65 0.46 -13.28 -1.52
C ILE A 65 1.81 -13.70 -2.05
N ASP A 66 2.17 -13.25 -3.24
CA ASP A 66 3.36 -13.75 -3.94
C ASP A 66 4.65 -13.16 -3.39
N PHE A 67 4.65 -11.88 -3.02
CA PHE A 67 5.86 -11.19 -2.56
C PHE A 67 5.96 -11.09 -1.04
N PHE A 68 5.00 -10.46 -0.40
CA PHE A 68 5.05 -10.24 1.05
C PHE A 68 5.05 -11.55 1.84
N LYS A 69 4.15 -12.46 1.51
CA LYS A 69 4.03 -13.72 2.24
C LYS A 69 4.96 -14.82 1.75
N ARG A 70 4.94 -15.12 0.46
CA ARG A 70 5.70 -16.26 -0.09
C ARG A 70 7.17 -15.97 -0.32
N GLU A 71 7.48 -14.85 -0.97
CA GLU A 71 8.87 -14.53 -1.31
C GLU A 71 9.66 -14.09 -0.08
N VAL A 72 9.13 -13.14 0.68
CA VAL A 72 9.87 -12.45 1.74
C VAL A 72 9.69 -13.11 3.11
N ASN A 73 8.48 -13.51 3.46
CA ASN A 73 8.12 -13.94 4.81
C ASN A 73 7.60 -15.38 4.87
N ARG A 74 8.04 -16.24 4.01
CA ARG A 74 7.60 -17.64 3.96
C ARG A 74 7.63 -18.33 5.34
N PRO A 75 8.70 -18.25 6.14
CA PRO A 75 8.73 -18.91 7.44
C PRO A 75 7.64 -18.46 8.42
N LEU A 76 7.19 -17.21 8.31
CA LEU A 76 6.14 -16.67 9.17
C LEU A 76 4.74 -17.06 8.70
N PHE A 77 4.53 -17.19 7.40
CA PHE A 77 3.20 -17.38 6.83
C PHE A 77 2.90 -18.79 6.35
N GLU A 78 3.88 -19.53 5.86
CA GLU A 78 3.64 -20.87 5.34
C GLU A 78 3.47 -21.89 6.46
N ARG A 79 2.40 -22.68 6.37
CA ARG A 79 2.08 -23.76 7.31
C ARG A 79 1.70 -25.02 6.52
N THR A 80 2.02 -26.17 7.10
CA THR A 80 1.60 -27.47 6.56
C THR A 80 0.33 -27.92 7.27
N LYS A 81 -0.67 -28.31 6.49
CA LYS A 81 -1.94 -28.84 6.99
C LYS A 81 -2.22 -30.18 6.33
N VAL A 82 -2.72 -31.12 7.12
CA VAL A 82 -3.19 -32.41 6.60
C VAL A 82 -4.67 -32.28 6.27
N ASN A 83 -5.04 -32.54 5.00
CA ASN A 83 -6.43 -32.51 4.59
C ASN A 83 -7.18 -33.78 5.02
N LYS A 84 -8.48 -33.85 4.78
CA LYS A 84 -9.33 -35.01 5.13
C LYS A 84 -8.95 -36.32 4.43
N PHE A 85 -8.13 -36.23 3.37
CA PHE A 85 -7.62 -37.42 2.65
C PHE A 85 -6.24 -37.86 3.13
N GLY A 86 -5.72 -37.27 4.21
CA GLY A 86 -4.39 -37.58 4.75
C GLY A 86 -3.24 -36.97 3.95
N LYS A 87 -3.52 -36.10 3.00
CA LYS A 87 -2.52 -35.44 2.17
C LYS A 87 -2.03 -34.15 2.82
N GLU A 88 -0.70 -33.95 2.84
CA GLU A 88 -0.13 -32.68 3.30
C GLU A 88 -0.29 -31.60 2.25
N ILE A 89 -0.83 -30.45 2.65
CA ILE A 89 -0.95 -29.26 1.82
C ILE A 89 -0.30 -28.09 2.52
N LYS A 90 0.26 -27.16 1.72
CA LYS A 90 0.83 -25.93 2.23
C LYS A 90 -0.21 -24.82 2.14
N ILE A 91 -0.41 -24.13 3.26
CA ILE A 91 -1.33 -22.99 3.35
C ILE A 91 -0.58 -21.76 3.83
N LEU A 92 -1.14 -20.60 3.55
CA LEU A 92 -0.61 -19.32 4.04
C LEU A 92 -1.52 -18.80 5.17
N ARG A 93 -0.89 -18.38 6.26
CA ARG A 93 -1.59 -17.73 7.37
C ARG A 93 -2.17 -16.39 6.93
N SER A 94 -3.26 -15.99 7.58
CA SER A 94 -3.77 -14.61 7.49
C SER A 94 -2.85 -13.66 8.25
N ASN A 95 -2.80 -12.39 7.83
CA ASN A 95 -2.08 -11.35 8.59
C ASN A 95 -2.60 -11.24 10.04
N SER A 96 -3.89 -11.47 10.25
CA SER A 96 -4.53 -11.40 11.57
C SER A 96 -4.05 -12.49 12.55
N GLU A 97 -3.42 -13.55 12.06
CA GLU A 97 -2.86 -14.62 12.88
C GLU A 97 -1.48 -14.28 13.45
N LEU A 98 -0.83 -13.23 12.93
CA LEU A 98 0.45 -12.76 13.43
C LEU A 98 0.24 -11.83 14.64
N ASN A 99 1.11 -11.97 15.65
CA ASN A 99 1.18 -10.98 16.71
C ASN A 99 1.92 -9.72 16.24
N THR A 100 1.93 -8.68 17.06
CA THR A 100 2.55 -7.39 16.73
C THR A 100 4.03 -7.51 16.38
N CYS A 101 4.77 -8.32 17.14
CA CYS A 101 6.21 -8.53 16.91
C CYS A 101 6.47 -9.25 15.57
N GLU A 102 5.70 -10.29 15.29
CA GLU A 102 5.81 -11.04 14.04
C GLU A 102 5.48 -10.15 12.84
N LEU A 103 4.43 -9.35 12.95
CA LEU A 103 4.03 -8.45 11.88
C LEU A 103 5.06 -7.33 11.65
N THR A 104 5.64 -6.78 12.71
CA THR A 104 6.74 -5.82 12.62
C THR A 104 7.94 -6.42 11.87
N THR A 105 8.31 -7.63 12.22
CA THR A 105 9.41 -8.35 11.54
C THR A 105 9.09 -8.57 10.06
N ALA A 106 7.86 -8.98 9.75
CA ALA A 106 7.43 -9.23 8.38
C ALA A 106 7.47 -7.94 7.54
N ILE A 107 7.01 -6.84 8.09
CA ILE A 107 7.01 -5.53 7.42
C ILE A 107 8.44 -5.04 7.18
N ASP A 108 9.31 -5.14 8.19
CA ASP A 108 10.70 -4.70 8.06
C ASP A 108 11.46 -5.52 7.00
N ARG A 109 11.25 -6.82 6.97
CA ARG A 109 11.82 -7.70 5.94
C ARG A 109 11.34 -7.30 4.55
N PHE A 110 10.05 -7.02 4.41
CA PHE A 110 9.47 -6.62 3.13
C PHE A 110 10.01 -5.27 2.66
N ARG A 111 10.12 -4.30 3.55
CA ARG A 111 10.71 -2.99 3.23
C ARG A 111 12.16 -3.11 2.75
N ASN A 112 12.95 -3.88 3.47
CA ASN A 112 14.36 -4.11 3.10
C ASN A 112 14.49 -4.85 1.78
N TRP A 113 13.71 -5.89 1.59
CA TRP A 113 13.70 -6.65 0.34
C TRP A 113 13.25 -5.77 -0.85
N SER A 114 12.21 -4.98 -0.67
CA SER A 114 11.68 -4.09 -1.69
C SER A 114 12.72 -3.08 -2.16
N SER A 115 13.46 -2.48 -1.24
CA SER A 115 14.53 -1.54 -1.58
C SER A 115 15.71 -2.24 -2.25
N ALA A 116 16.10 -3.42 -1.78
CA ALA A 116 17.28 -4.13 -2.25
C ALA A 116 17.09 -4.82 -3.61
N TYR A 117 15.93 -5.44 -3.83
CA TYR A 117 15.69 -6.31 -4.99
C TYR A 117 14.68 -5.76 -5.99
N ALA A 118 13.68 -5.02 -5.53
CA ALA A 118 12.67 -4.44 -6.40
C ALA A 118 12.94 -2.97 -6.73
N GLU A 119 13.90 -2.35 -6.08
CA GLU A 119 14.23 -0.92 -6.22
C GLU A 119 13.05 0.00 -5.91
N ILE A 120 12.15 -0.45 -5.05
CA ILE A 120 10.99 0.31 -4.60
C ILE A 120 11.20 0.68 -3.13
N TYR A 121 11.38 1.97 -2.86
CA TYR A 121 11.53 2.47 -1.51
C TYR A 121 10.17 2.53 -0.80
N LEU A 122 10.10 1.88 0.37
CA LEU A 122 8.93 1.90 1.24
C LEU A 122 9.30 2.68 2.50
N PRO A 123 8.73 3.88 2.71
CA PRO A 123 9.15 4.78 3.79
C PRO A 123 8.68 4.30 5.16
N ASP A 124 9.31 4.86 6.19
CA ASP A 124 8.88 4.69 7.56
C ASP A 124 7.45 5.22 7.76
N PRO A 125 6.62 4.60 8.63
CA PRO A 125 5.25 5.07 8.89
C PRO A 125 5.15 6.52 9.36
N SER A 126 6.21 7.08 9.93
CA SER A 126 6.24 8.46 10.40
C SER A 126 6.52 9.49 9.30
N ASP A 127 6.93 9.07 8.11
CA ASP A 127 7.19 9.96 6.98
C ASP A 127 5.87 10.37 6.31
N ILE A 128 5.30 11.46 6.79
CA ILE A 128 3.98 11.94 6.36
C ILE A 128 4.02 12.44 4.91
N GLU A 129 5.07 13.13 4.51
CA GLU A 129 5.18 13.69 3.15
C GLU A 129 5.24 12.59 2.10
N TYR A 130 6.06 11.58 2.35
CA TYR A 130 6.15 10.44 1.44
C TYR A 130 4.87 9.60 1.42
N ARG A 131 4.17 9.53 2.56
CA ARG A 131 2.87 8.87 2.64
C ARG A 131 1.84 9.55 1.74
N ILE A 132 1.80 10.87 1.71
CA ILE A 132 0.93 11.63 0.80
C ILE A 132 1.28 11.29 -0.65
N HIS A 133 2.57 11.25 -0.98
CA HIS A 133 3.03 10.85 -2.31
C HIS A 133 2.56 9.44 -2.69
N MET A 134 2.71 8.47 -1.78
CA MET A 134 2.23 7.11 -2.01
C MET A 134 0.73 7.07 -2.27
N GLU A 135 -0.05 7.80 -1.48
CA GLU A 135 -1.51 7.86 -1.66
C GLU A 135 -1.90 8.47 -3.01
N GLN A 136 -1.16 9.47 -3.47
CA GLN A 136 -1.37 10.07 -4.80
C GLN A 136 -1.09 9.05 -5.92
N VAL A 137 0.00 8.31 -5.83
CA VAL A 137 0.35 7.28 -6.82
C VAL A 137 -0.69 6.17 -6.84
N ILE A 138 -1.12 5.70 -5.67
CA ILE A 138 -2.16 4.66 -5.55
C ILE A 138 -3.47 5.16 -6.18
N ASP A 139 -3.86 6.39 -5.92
CA ASP A 139 -5.09 6.96 -6.46
C ASP A 139 -5.09 6.99 -7.99
N LYS A 140 -3.95 7.30 -8.59
CA LYS A 140 -3.80 7.28 -10.06
C LYS A 140 -3.94 5.88 -10.66
N ASN A 141 -3.51 4.85 -9.94
CA ASN A 141 -3.43 3.48 -10.43
C ASN A 141 -4.46 2.55 -9.81
N LYS A 142 -5.45 3.07 -9.08
CA LYS A 142 -6.41 2.26 -8.31
C LYS A 142 -7.24 1.27 -9.14
N MET A 143 -7.37 1.50 -10.43
CA MET A 143 -8.10 0.60 -11.32
C MET A 143 -7.30 -0.66 -11.69
N PHE A 144 -5.98 -0.65 -11.45
CA PHE A 144 -5.06 -1.71 -11.88
C PHE A 144 -4.47 -2.52 -10.71
N ILE A 145 -4.71 -2.08 -9.49
CA ILE A 145 -4.10 -2.69 -8.28
C ILE A 145 -5.09 -3.31 -7.30
#